data_41bacf659f29ae28812fb371173fa4ea
#
_entry.id   41bacf659f29ae28812fb371173fa4ea
#
_cell.length_a   1.000
_cell.length_b   1.000
_cell.length_c   1.000
_cell.angle_alpha   90.00
_cell.angle_beta   90.00
_cell.angle_gamma   90.00
#
_symmetry.space_group_name_H-M   'P 1'
#
loop_
_entity.id
_entity.type
_entity.pdbx_description
1 polymer ?
#
loop_
_entity_poly.entity_id
_entity_poly.type
_entity_poly.pdbx_seq_one_letter_code
_entity_poly.pdbx_strand_id
1 'polypeptide(L)'
;MMEHSVIFPDHRKVCSLGQGTWKMGKSALREADEIDALRAGIELGMSVVDTAEMYGNEEMVGAAIRGLRDRVFLVTKVLPGNASRTGTKAACERSLNRLKTDYVDLFLLHWGGPHPIEDTVASMIELQQEGKIKAWGVSNMDVPEMERFYAVPGGASCAANQILYNLAHRGVEYDLLPWCRERHLPVMAYSPADEGRLSRNPVLMEIAQKHEATPVQIALAWILRYPGMIAIPKAGSVTHVQENYRSLSIRLTAEDVDLLDGAFPPPVRKVHLDSW
;
A
#
# COMPACT_ATOMS: atom_id res chain seq x y z
N MET A 1 0.92 8.26 21.93
CA MET A 1 0.67 6.93 21.33
C MET A 1 0.21 7.15 19.91
N MET A 2 0.77 6.48 18.90
CA MET A 2 0.26 6.63 17.53
C MET A 2 -1.12 5.95 17.45
N GLU A 3 -2.18 6.73 17.45
CA GLU A 3 -3.56 6.27 17.31
C GLU A 3 -3.80 5.63 15.91
N HIS A 4 -2.99 6.05 14.92
CA HIS A 4 -3.00 5.58 13.55
C HIS A 4 -1.82 4.66 13.25
N SER A 5 -1.95 3.39 13.62
CA SER A 5 -0.90 2.40 13.37
C SER A 5 -1.48 1.03 13.03
N VAL A 6 -0.75 0.32 12.18
CA VAL A 6 -1.02 -1.07 11.81
C VAL A 6 0.10 -1.94 12.33
N ILE A 7 -0.26 -3.11 12.87
CA ILE A 7 0.69 -4.11 13.38
C ILE A 7 0.70 -5.27 12.38
N PHE A 8 1.88 -5.58 11.86
CA PHE A 8 2.11 -6.74 11.00
C PHE A 8 2.20 -8.04 11.83
N PRO A 9 2.04 -9.23 11.19
CA PRO A 9 2.13 -10.51 11.91
C PRO A 9 3.46 -10.73 12.65
N ASP A 10 4.53 -10.09 12.25
CA ASP A 10 5.84 -10.11 12.90
C ASP A 10 6.00 -9.05 14.01
N HIS A 11 4.88 -8.48 14.47
CA HIS A 11 4.78 -7.45 15.51
C HIS A 11 5.39 -6.08 15.16
N ARG A 12 5.86 -5.87 13.94
CA ARG A 12 6.31 -4.54 13.51
C ARG A 12 5.11 -3.60 13.38
N LYS A 13 5.27 -2.41 13.96
CA LYS A 13 4.24 -1.37 13.99
C LYS A 13 4.62 -0.26 13.00
N VAL A 14 3.71 0.08 12.10
CA VAL A 14 3.88 1.14 11.11
C VAL A 14 2.75 2.16 11.17
N CYS A 15 2.98 3.36 10.64
CA CYS A 15 1.92 4.35 10.43
C CYS A 15 0.90 3.80 9.43
N SER A 16 -0.39 4.00 9.66
CA SER A 16 -1.47 3.65 8.74
C SER A 16 -1.51 4.52 7.47
N LEU A 17 -0.71 5.59 7.42
CA LEU A 17 -0.50 6.40 6.23
C LEU A 17 0.94 6.25 5.77
N GLY A 18 1.12 5.72 4.57
CA GLY A 18 2.39 5.54 3.89
C GLY A 18 2.52 6.41 2.64
N GLN A 19 3.48 6.07 1.80
CA GLN A 19 3.85 6.82 0.59
C GLN A 19 3.98 5.86 -0.59
N GLY A 20 3.10 5.98 -1.60
CA GLY A 20 3.21 5.28 -2.87
C GLY A 20 4.10 6.02 -3.85
N THR A 21 4.80 5.30 -4.72
CA THR A 21 5.73 5.89 -5.70
C THR A 21 5.33 5.67 -7.15
N TRP A 22 4.17 5.10 -7.44
CA TRP A 22 3.68 4.95 -8.81
C TRP A 22 3.73 6.27 -9.59
N LYS A 23 4.30 6.23 -10.80
CA LYS A 23 4.55 7.42 -11.66
C LYS A 23 5.59 8.42 -11.14
N MET A 24 6.33 8.15 -10.06
CA MET A 24 7.50 8.93 -9.67
C MET A 24 8.76 8.45 -10.42
N GLY A 25 9.81 9.29 -10.48
CA GLY A 25 11.07 8.99 -11.16
C GLY A 25 10.97 8.95 -12.70
N LYS A 26 9.92 9.55 -13.28
CA LYS A 26 9.73 9.59 -14.75
C LYS A 26 10.31 10.82 -15.41
N SER A 27 10.72 11.80 -14.64
CA SER A 27 11.28 13.08 -15.13
C SER A 27 12.46 13.49 -14.27
N ALA A 28 13.63 13.60 -14.87
CA ALA A 28 14.83 14.08 -14.19
C ALA A 28 14.65 15.48 -13.58
N LEU A 29 13.78 16.32 -14.16
CA LEU A 29 13.48 17.64 -13.64
C LEU A 29 12.69 17.65 -12.32
N ARG A 30 12.00 16.55 -12.00
CA ARG A 30 11.19 16.42 -10.78
C ARG A 30 11.77 15.44 -9.76
N GLU A 31 12.81 14.72 -10.13
CA GLU A 31 13.35 13.64 -9.30
C GLU A 31 13.84 14.15 -7.94
N ALA A 32 14.51 15.31 -7.91
CA ALA A 32 14.94 15.93 -6.66
C ALA A 32 13.76 16.28 -5.75
N ASP A 33 12.71 16.91 -6.28
CA ASP A 33 11.51 17.26 -5.53
C ASP A 33 10.77 16.02 -5.03
N GLU A 34 10.73 14.94 -5.82
CA GLU A 34 10.12 13.67 -5.46
C GLU A 34 10.90 12.94 -4.36
N ILE A 35 12.23 13.00 -4.38
CA ILE A 35 13.11 12.51 -3.31
C ILE A 35 12.85 13.30 -2.02
N ASP A 36 12.82 14.65 -2.09
CA ASP A 36 12.56 15.50 -0.94
C ASP A 36 11.17 15.27 -0.36
N ALA A 37 10.17 15.03 -1.21
CA ALA A 37 8.82 14.67 -0.79
C ALA A 37 8.81 13.35 0.02
N LEU A 38 9.46 12.29 -0.47
CA LEU A 38 9.56 11.02 0.26
C LEU A 38 10.27 11.18 1.60
N ARG A 39 11.38 11.93 1.63
CA ARG A 39 12.14 12.21 2.88
C ARG A 39 11.28 12.97 3.88
N ALA A 40 10.57 14.00 3.45
CA ALA A 40 9.67 14.75 4.32
C ALA A 40 8.58 13.87 4.94
N GLY A 41 8.01 12.94 4.18
CA GLY A 41 7.04 11.99 4.71
C GLY A 41 7.64 11.03 5.73
N ILE A 42 8.86 10.52 5.50
CA ILE A 42 9.57 9.69 6.47
C ILE A 42 9.84 10.48 7.77
N GLU A 43 10.21 11.74 7.65
CA GLU A 43 10.44 12.62 8.81
C GLU A 43 9.16 12.87 9.62
N LEU A 44 8.02 12.99 8.97
CA LEU A 44 6.70 13.09 9.61
C LEU A 44 6.22 11.78 10.24
N GLY A 45 6.89 10.64 9.97
CA GLY A 45 6.51 9.34 10.50
C GLY A 45 5.68 8.47 9.55
N MET A 46 5.48 8.89 8.28
CA MET A 46 4.92 8.07 7.21
C MET A 46 5.98 7.05 6.75
N SER A 47 6.25 6.08 7.61
CA SER A 47 7.40 5.17 7.48
C SER A 47 7.28 4.18 6.32
N VAL A 48 6.07 3.85 5.87
CA VAL A 48 5.86 2.92 4.75
C VAL A 48 6.16 3.63 3.43
N VAL A 49 7.14 3.11 2.67
CA VAL A 49 7.46 3.56 1.32
C VAL A 49 7.26 2.39 0.37
N ASP A 50 6.30 2.54 -0.55
CA ASP A 50 5.88 1.50 -1.50
C ASP A 50 6.38 1.78 -2.91
N THR A 51 7.09 0.82 -3.48
CA THR A 51 7.53 0.81 -4.88
C THR A 51 7.31 -0.57 -5.51
N ALA A 52 7.83 -0.80 -6.71
CA ALA A 52 7.81 -2.09 -7.42
C ALA A 52 8.88 -2.15 -8.52
N GLU A 53 9.34 -3.35 -8.87
CA GLU A 53 10.26 -3.50 -10.02
C GLU A 53 9.65 -2.94 -11.31
N MET A 54 8.33 -3.07 -11.50
CA MET A 54 7.61 -2.55 -12.67
C MET A 54 7.66 -1.03 -12.77
N TYR A 55 7.79 -0.32 -11.64
CA TYR A 55 7.73 1.14 -11.67
C TYR A 55 8.99 1.78 -12.27
N GLY A 56 10.12 1.07 -12.27
CA GLY A 56 11.38 1.55 -12.82
C GLY A 56 11.92 2.77 -12.07
N ASN A 57 11.61 2.92 -10.79
CA ASN A 57 12.01 4.05 -9.94
C ASN A 57 12.68 3.61 -8.63
N GLU A 58 13.03 2.34 -8.49
CA GLU A 58 13.66 1.83 -7.27
C GLU A 58 15.01 2.51 -6.96
N GLU A 59 15.76 2.99 -7.97
CA GLU A 59 16.99 3.74 -7.76
C GLU A 59 16.72 5.10 -7.11
N MET A 60 15.69 5.82 -7.56
CA MET A 60 15.22 7.07 -6.97
C MET A 60 14.74 6.85 -5.52
N VAL A 61 13.97 5.79 -5.26
CA VAL A 61 13.54 5.41 -3.90
C VAL A 61 14.76 5.09 -3.03
N GLY A 62 15.73 4.34 -3.56
CA GLY A 62 17.01 4.06 -2.88
C GLY A 62 17.77 5.34 -2.49
N ALA A 63 17.77 6.35 -3.38
CA ALA A 63 18.35 7.66 -3.08
C ALA A 63 17.57 8.41 -1.96
N ALA A 64 16.23 8.33 -1.99
CA ALA A 64 15.38 8.96 -0.98
C ALA A 64 15.60 8.38 0.43
N ILE A 65 15.74 7.06 0.56
CA ILE A 65 15.88 6.37 1.85
C ILE A 65 17.32 6.32 2.37
N ARG A 66 18.29 6.79 1.58
CA ARG A 66 19.72 6.79 1.99
C ARG A 66 19.92 7.55 3.30
N GLY A 67 20.50 6.87 4.30
CA GLY A 67 20.71 7.39 5.66
C GLY A 67 19.44 7.40 6.53
N LEU A 68 18.30 6.91 6.02
CA LEU A 68 17.04 6.80 6.74
C LEU A 68 16.49 5.36 6.76
N ARG A 69 17.27 4.37 6.27
CA ARG A 69 16.79 3.00 6.06
C ARG A 69 16.11 2.38 7.28
N ASP A 70 16.65 2.60 8.47
CA ASP A 70 16.12 2.07 9.74
C ASP A 70 14.80 2.72 10.18
N ARG A 71 14.43 3.84 9.56
CA ARG A 71 13.16 4.55 9.81
C ARG A 71 12.08 4.19 8.78
N VAL A 72 12.41 3.36 7.77
CA VAL A 72 11.56 3.04 6.64
C VAL A 72 11.09 1.60 6.69
N PHE A 73 9.80 1.38 6.53
CA PHE A 73 9.21 0.11 6.17
C PHE A 73 9.11 0.06 4.65
N LEU A 74 10.10 -0.55 4.02
CA LEU A 74 10.27 -0.55 2.57
C LEU A 74 9.51 -1.70 1.93
N VAL A 75 8.65 -1.37 0.97
CA VAL A 75 7.85 -2.34 0.20
C VAL A 75 8.24 -2.28 -1.26
N THR A 76 8.52 -3.45 -1.86
CA THR A 76 8.62 -3.59 -3.31
C THR A 76 7.93 -4.87 -3.78
N LYS A 77 7.82 -5.07 -5.10
CA LYS A 77 6.97 -6.11 -5.67
C LYS A 77 7.66 -6.80 -6.84
N VAL A 78 7.48 -8.12 -6.93
CA VAL A 78 7.89 -8.92 -8.09
C VAL A 78 6.76 -9.00 -9.11
N LEU A 79 7.10 -8.82 -10.40
CA LEU A 79 6.18 -9.05 -11.51
C LEU A 79 5.79 -10.55 -11.60
N PRO A 80 4.54 -10.88 -11.94
CA PRO A 80 4.09 -12.26 -12.05
C PRO A 80 4.92 -13.12 -13.01
N GLY A 81 5.40 -12.53 -14.11
CA GLY A 81 6.29 -13.23 -15.06
C GLY A 81 7.65 -13.64 -14.47
N ASN A 82 8.07 -12.99 -13.38
CA ASN A 82 9.31 -13.29 -12.65
C ASN A 82 9.07 -14.14 -11.39
N ALA A 83 7.82 -14.54 -11.10
CA ALA A 83 7.46 -15.17 -9.84
C ALA A 83 7.65 -16.71 -9.81
N SER A 84 8.50 -17.26 -10.67
CA SER A 84 8.94 -18.66 -10.60
C SER A 84 9.87 -18.88 -9.41
N ARG A 85 10.18 -20.14 -9.08
CA ARG A 85 11.07 -20.52 -7.97
C ARG A 85 12.40 -19.78 -7.96
N THR A 86 13.06 -19.68 -9.09
CA THR A 86 14.35 -18.99 -9.25
C THR A 86 14.18 -17.53 -9.63
N GLY A 87 13.14 -17.19 -10.40
CA GLY A 87 12.87 -15.85 -10.87
C GLY A 87 12.52 -14.88 -9.75
N THR A 88 11.77 -15.31 -8.74
CA THR A 88 11.45 -14.51 -7.55
C THR A 88 12.71 -14.06 -6.81
N LYS A 89 13.65 -14.98 -6.61
CA LYS A 89 14.93 -14.67 -5.95
C LYS A 89 15.76 -13.69 -6.77
N ALA A 90 15.90 -13.94 -8.07
CA ALA A 90 16.62 -13.04 -8.95
C ALA A 90 15.99 -11.65 -9.05
N ALA A 91 14.65 -11.56 -9.04
CA ALA A 91 13.93 -10.28 -9.00
C ALA A 91 14.19 -9.52 -7.70
N CYS A 92 14.13 -10.21 -6.55
CA CYS A 92 14.45 -9.61 -5.25
C CYS A 92 15.88 -9.03 -5.24
N GLU A 93 16.86 -9.79 -5.70
CA GLU A 93 18.25 -9.33 -5.77
C GLU A 93 18.44 -8.10 -6.65
N ARG A 94 17.76 -8.06 -7.82
CA ARG A 94 17.76 -6.87 -8.69
C ARG A 94 17.16 -5.66 -7.99
N SER A 95 16.04 -5.84 -7.27
CA SER A 95 15.39 -4.77 -6.49
C SER A 95 16.29 -4.26 -5.38
N LEU A 96 16.91 -5.15 -4.59
CA LEU A 96 17.88 -4.78 -3.54
C LEU A 96 19.05 -3.97 -4.10
N ASN A 97 19.59 -4.39 -5.24
CA ASN A 97 20.68 -3.68 -5.92
C ASN A 97 20.27 -2.27 -6.37
N ARG A 98 19.05 -2.07 -6.92
CA ARG A 98 18.55 -0.76 -7.31
C ARG A 98 18.23 0.12 -6.10
N LEU A 99 17.63 -0.46 -5.07
CA LEU A 99 17.29 0.22 -3.80
C LEU A 99 18.50 0.54 -2.94
N LYS A 100 19.69 -0.06 -3.24
CA LYS A 100 20.93 0.09 -2.46
C LYS A 100 20.75 -0.28 -0.99
N THR A 101 20.08 -1.42 -0.74
CA THR A 101 19.82 -1.97 0.60
C THR A 101 19.99 -3.48 0.60
N ASP A 102 20.30 -4.06 1.74
CA ASP A 102 20.48 -5.51 1.90
C ASP A 102 19.16 -6.26 2.14
N TYR A 103 18.10 -5.55 2.48
CA TYR A 103 16.79 -6.15 2.73
C TYR A 103 15.63 -5.19 2.41
N VAL A 104 14.45 -5.76 2.15
CA VAL A 104 13.17 -5.05 2.16
C VAL A 104 12.30 -5.57 3.31
N ASP A 105 11.40 -4.72 3.80
CA ASP A 105 10.52 -5.07 4.90
C ASP A 105 9.35 -5.92 4.46
N LEU A 106 8.82 -5.67 3.27
CA LEU A 106 7.75 -6.44 2.68
C LEU A 106 7.97 -6.61 1.17
N PHE A 107 7.97 -7.86 0.71
CA PHE A 107 8.10 -8.20 -0.71
C PHE A 107 6.80 -8.82 -1.21
N LEU A 108 6.15 -8.20 -2.19
CA LEU A 108 4.84 -8.61 -2.68
C LEU A 108 4.90 -9.31 -4.03
N LEU A 109 4.05 -10.30 -4.25
CA LEU A 109 3.65 -10.67 -5.61
C LEU A 109 2.68 -9.60 -6.13
N HIS A 110 2.99 -8.96 -7.25
CA HIS A 110 2.28 -7.76 -7.73
C HIS A 110 0.83 -8.05 -8.16
N TRP A 111 0.58 -9.21 -8.77
CA TRP A 111 -0.73 -9.83 -9.07
C TRP A 111 -0.55 -11.30 -9.43
N GLY A 112 -1.64 -12.04 -9.61
CA GLY A 112 -1.61 -13.45 -10.02
C GLY A 112 -0.94 -13.66 -11.38
N GLY A 113 -0.17 -14.73 -11.51
CA GLY A 113 0.63 -15.00 -12.70
C GLY A 113 0.59 -16.47 -13.16
N PRO A 114 1.41 -16.83 -14.16
CA PRO A 114 1.40 -18.15 -14.76
C PRO A 114 2.16 -19.21 -13.94
N HIS A 115 2.90 -18.80 -12.91
CA HIS A 115 3.72 -19.72 -12.11
C HIS A 115 2.92 -20.38 -11.00
N PRO A 116 3.25 -21.63 -10.59
CA PRO A 116 2.63 -22.28 -9.44
C PRO A 116 2.79 -21.43 -8.17
N ILE A 117 1.71 -21.32 -7.40
CA ILE A 117 1.69 -20.57 -6.13
C ILE A 117 2.74 -21.13 -5.17
N GLU A 118 2.89 -22.44 -5.13
CA GLU A 118 3.85 -23.18 -4.30
C GLU A 118 5.29 -22.71 -4.56
N ASP A 119 5.65 -22.49 -5.81
CA ASP A 119 6.98 -22.01 -6.21
C ASP A 119 7.24 -20.59 -5.71
N THR A 120 6.25 -19.72 -5.88
CA THR A 120 6.33 -18.33 -5.42
C THR A 120 6.45 -18.28 -3.89
N VAL A 121 5.55 -18.96 -3.18
CA VAL A 121 5.55 -18.99 -1.70
C VAL A 121 6.85 -19.55 -1.15
N ALA A 122 7.31 -20.68 -1.69
CA ALA A 122 8.56 -21.29 -1.26
C ALA A 122 9.76 -20.37 -1.46
N SER A 123 9.81 -19.62 -2.58
CA SER A 123 10.89 -18.64 -2.83
C SER A 123 10.83 -17.46 -1.88
N MET A 124 9.63 -16.97 -1.54
CA MET A 124 9.44 -15.90 -0.55
C MET A 124 9.92 -16.34 0.84
N ILE A 125 9.61 -17.58 1.26
CA ILE A 125 10.09 -18.14 2.53
C ILE A 125 11.61 -18.28 2.54
N GLU A 126 12.22 -18.75 1.45
CA GLU A 126 13.67 -18.84 1.35
C GLU A 126 14.35 -17.47 1.42
N LEU A 127 13.81 -16.45 0.74
CA LEU A 127 14.31 -15.07 0.83
C LEU A 127 14.20 -14.50 2.24
N GLN A 128 13.14 -14.88 2.97
CA GLN A 128 12.95 -14.49 4.36
C GLN A 128 13.98 -15.17 5.26
N GLN A 129 14.26 -16.46 5.05
CA GLN A 129 15.33 -17.21 5.76
C GLN A 129 16.71 -16.65 5.47
N GLU A 130 16.97 -16.20 4.23
CA GLU A 130 18.21 -15.54 3.82
C GLU A 130 18.33 -14.10 4.37
N GLY A 131 17.27 -13.57 5.01
CA GLY A 131 17.24 -12.21 5.58
C GLY A 131 17.09 -11.10 4.55
N LYS A 132 16.87 -11.42 3.27
CA LYS A 132 16.70 -10.47 2.16
C LYS A 132 15.34 -9.78 2.20
N ILE A 133 14.34 -10.43 2.77
CA ILE A 133 13.03 -9.85 3.06
C ILE A 133 12.65 -10.14 4.51
N LYS A 134 11.91 -9.24 5.15
CA LYS A 134 11.43 -9.46 6.53
C LYS A 134 10.07 -10.14 6.55
N ALA A 135 9.23 -9.84 5.57
CA ALA A 135 7.93 -10.48 5.35
C ALA A 135 7.63 -10.51 3.86
N TRP A 136 6.67 -11.36 3.48
CA TRP A 136 6.14 -11.40 2.13
C TRP A 136 4.62 -11.26 2.13
N GLY A 137 4.06 -10.89 1.00
CA GLY A 137 2.63 -10.76 0.82
C GLY A 137 2.24 -10.78 -0.66
N VAL A 138 1.03 -10.37 -0.93
CA VAL A 138 0.46 -10.36 -2.28
C VAL A 138 -0.17 -9.01 -2.59
N SER A 139 -0.52 -8.80 -3.85
CA SER A 139 -1.28 -7.65 -4.31
C SER A 139 -2.31 -8.10 -5.34
N ASN A 140 -3.47 -7.45 -5.35
CA ASN A 140 -4.57 -7.74 -6.26
C ASN A 140 -5.06 -9.20 -6.21
N MET A 141 -5.18 -9.75 -5.00
CA MET A 141 -5.74 -11.08 -4.78
C MET A 141 -7.11 -10.97 -4.12
N ASP A 142 -8.13 -11.57 -4.72
CA ASP A 142 -9.46 -11.69 -4.14
C ASP A 142 -9.55 -12.92 -3.23
N VAL A 143 -10.66 -13.11 -2.53
CA VAL A 143 -10.86 -14.20 -1.56
C VAL A 143 -10.48 -15.57 -2.13
N PRO A 144 -10.94 -16.00 -3.34
CA PRO A 144 -10.58 -17.31 -3.88
C PRO A 144 -9.06 -17.48 -4.10
N GLU A 145 -8.37 -16.43 -4.56
CA GLU A 145 -6.91 -16.45 -4.71
C GLU A 145 -6.23 -16.51 -3.35
N MET A 146 -6.68 -15.70 -2.39
CA MET A 146 -6.12 -15.70 -1.02
C MET A 146 -6.26 -17.08 -0.37
N GLU A 147 -7.39 -17.76 -0.52
CA GLU A 147 -7.60 -19.12 0.00
C GLU A 147 -6.64 -20.11 -0.64
N ARG A 148 -6.39 -20.01 -1.95
CA ARG A 148 -5.39 -20.84 -2.64
C ARG A 148 -3.97 -20.59 -2.11
N PHE A 149 -3.59 -19.33 -1.85
CA PHE A 149 -2.30 -19.02 -1.22
C PHE A 149 -2.20 -19.58 0.19
N TYR A 150 -3.24 -19.47 0.99
CA TYR A 150 -3.26 -20.00 2.36
C TYR A 150 -3.24 -21.53 2.42
N ALA A 151 -3.70 -22.21 1.38
CA ALA A 151 -3.75 -23.67 1.30
C ALA A 151 -2.38 -24.33 1.04
N VAL A 152 -1.40 -23.58 0.50
CA VAL A 152 -0.07 -24.15 0.24
C VAL A 152 0.83 -24.09 1.47
N PRO A 153 1.83 -25.00 1.59
CA PRO A 153 2.77 -25.00 2.71
C PRO A 153 3.45 -23.62 2.88
N GLY A 154 3.31 -23.04 4.07
CA GLY A 154 3.84 -21.71 4.40
C GLY A 154 3.00 -20.55 3.91
N GLY A 155 1.94 -20.77 3.15
CA GLY A 155 1.09 -19.70 2.60
C GLY A 155 0.39 -18.85 3.66
N ALA A 156 0.07 -19.42 4.81
CA ALA A 156 -0.52 -18.71 5.95
C ALA A 156 0.43 -17.66 6.59
N SER A 157 1.72 -17.63 6.22
CA SER A 157 2.65 -16.58 6.62
C SER A 157 2.59 -15.32 5.74
N CYS A 158 1.67 -15.25 4.77
CA CYS A 158 1.37 -14.05 4.02
C CYS A 158 1.05 -12.90 4.97
N ALA A 159 1.77 -11.78 4.85
CA ALA A 159 1.74 -10.69 5.84
C ALA A 159 0.89 -9.48 5.40
N ALA A 160 0.49 -9.39 4.14
CA ALA A 160 -0.37 -8.31 3.65
C ALA A 160 -0.98 -8.66 2.29
N ASN A 161 -2.12 -8.00 1.98
CA ASN A 161 -2.66 -7.91 0.63
C ASN A 161 -2.78 -6.43 0.23
N GLN A 162 -2.16 -6.02 -0.89
CA GLN A 162 -2.26 -4.66 -1.40
C GLN A 162 -3.30 -4.60 -2.53
N ILE A 163 -4.31 -3.75 -2.39
CA ILE A 163 -5.49 -3.72 -3.26
C ILE A 163 -5.88 -2.30 -3.66
N LEU A 164 -6.60 -2.17 -4.77
CA LEU A 164 -7.30 -0.94 -5.12
C LEU A 164 -8.46 -0.73 -4.13
N TYR A 165 -8.37 0.33 -3.34
CA TYR A 165 -9.45 0.66 -2.42
C TYR A 165 -9.53 2.16 -2.18
N ASN A 166 -10.69 2.73 -2.50
CA ASN A 166 -11.06 4.11 -2.26
C ASN A 166 -12.59 4.25 -2.37
N LEU A 167 -13.12 5.45 -2.18
CA LEU A 167 -14.55 5.71 -2.23
C LEU A 167 -15.23 5.28 -3.55
N ALA A 168 -14.54 5.35 -4.70
CA ALA A 168 -15.09 4.92 -5.99
C ALA A 168 -14.95 3.40 -6.23
N HIS A 169 -14.06 2.72 -5.50
CA HIS A 169 -13.73 1.30 -5.67
C HIS A 169 -13.90 0.56 -4.34
N ARG A 170 -15.15 0.28 -3.99
CA ARG A 170 -15.56 -0.30 -2.69
C ARG A 170 -15.88 -1.80 -2.73
N GLY A 171 -15.77 -2.44 -3.89
CA GLY A 171 -16.16 -3.85 -4.07
C GLY A 171 -15.58 -4.81 -3.05
N VAL A 172 -14.36 -4.55 -2.61
CA VAL A 172 -13.63 -5.35 -1.60
C VAL A 172 -14.28 -5.36 -0.21
N GLU A 173 -15.19 -4.42 0.09
CA GLU A 173 -15.91 -4.35 1.37
C GLU A 173 -16.88 -5.52 1.55
N TYR A 174 -17.33 -6.15 0.45
CA TYR A 174 -18.32 -7.21 0.52
C TYR A 174 -17.81 -8.46 1.24
N ASP A 175 -16.62 -8.93 0.89
CA ASP A 175 -16.06 -10.16 1.42
C ASP A 175 -14.55 -10.10 1.71
N LEU A 176 -13.72 -9.43 0.89
CA LEU A 176 -12.28 -9.45 1.03
C LEU A 176 -11.79 -8.72 2.30
N LEU A 177 -12.31 -7.53 2.60
CA LEU A 177 -11.96 -6.83 3.84
C LEU A 177 -12.43 -7.59 5.09
N PRO A 178 -13.66 -8.14 5.17
CA PRO A 178 -14.05 -9.06 6.23
C PRO A 178 -13.11 -10.26 6.37
N TRP A 179 -12.76 -10.93 5.26
CA TRP A 179 -11.87 -12.08 5.24
C TRP A 179 -10.46 -11.73 5.78
N CYS A 180 -9.89 -10.60 5.37
CA CYS A 180 -8.61 -10.10 5.87
C CYS A 180 -8.67 -9.78 7.37
N ARG A 181 -9.74 -9.12 7.81
CA ARG A 181 -9.93 -8.74 9.22
C ARG A 181 -10.01 -9.95 10.15
N GLU A 182 -10.74 -11.00 9.76
CA GLU A 182 -10.85 -12.25 10.52
C GLU A 182 -9.48 -12.92 10.73
N ARG A 183 -8.55 -12.72 9.78
CA ARG A 183 -7.19 -13.28 9.81
C ARG A 183 -6.13 -12.32 10.31
N HIS A 184 -6.54 -11.14 10.78
CA HIS A 184 -5.62 -10.06 11.18
C HIS A 184 -4.57 -9.73 10.11
N LEU A 185 -4.96 -9.87 8.83
CA LEU A 185 -4.11 -9.59 7.68
C LEU A 185 -4.18 -8.10 7.34
N PRO A 186 -3.09 -7.32 7.46
CA PRO A 186 -3.02 -5.94 7.00
C PRO A 186 -3.38 -5.79 5.53
N VAL A 187 -4.11 -4.72 5.22
CA VAL A 187 -4.48 -4.35 3.86
C VAL A 187 -3.84 -3.03 3.49
N MET A 188 -3.18 -2.97 2.35
CA MET A 188 -2.59 -1.75 1.82
C MET A 188 -3.46 -1.21 0.68
N ALA A 189 -4.04 -0.03 0.86
CA ALA A 189 -4.90 0.62 -0.13
C ALA A 189 -4.07 1.48 -1.08
N TYR A 190 -3.89 1.03 -2.33
CA TYR A 190 -3.30 1.87 -3.35
C TYR A 190 -4.35 2.74 -4.08
N SER A 191 -3.91 3.81 -4.73
CA SER A 191 -4.76 4.85 -5.33
C SER A 191 -5.89 5.34 -4.40
N PRO A 192 -5.57 5.69 -3.12
CA PRO A 192 -6.58 5.98 -2.11
C PRO A 192 -7.41 7.24 -2.41
N ALA A 193 -6.93 8.13 -3.29
CA ALA A 193 -7.64 9.31 -3.77
C ALA A 193 -8.08 9.19 -5.25
N ASP A 194 -8.14 7.96 -5.78
CA ASP A 194 -8.51 7.67 -7.16
C ASP A 194 -7.74 8.54 -8.19
N GLU A 195 -6.42 8.61 -8.05
CA GLU A 195 -5.54 9.45 -8.87
C GLU A 195 -5.96 10.95 -8.92
N GLY A 196 -6.65 11.42 -7.88
CA GLY A 196 -7.15 12.80 -7.78
C GLY A 196 -8.53 13.03 -8.41
N ARG A 197 -9.15 12.01 -9.03
CA ARG A 197 -10.50 12.12 -9.62
C ARG A 197 -11.57 12.48 -8.58
N LEU A 198 -11.40 12.00 -7.35
CA LEU A 198 -12.32 12.31 -6.24
C LEU A 198 -12.30 13.78 -5.82
N SER A 199 -11.25 14.54 -6.14
CA SER A 199 -11.10 15.93 -5.68
C SER A 199 -12.18 16.90 -6.14
N ARG A 200 -12.94 16.53 -7.19
CA ARG A 200 -14.04 17.34 -7.75
C ARG A 200 -15.42 16.86 -7.36
N ASN A 201 -15.52 15.84 -6.52
CA ASN A 201 -16.82 15.34 -6.08
C ASN A 201 -17.48 16.37 -5.12
N PRO A 202 -18.73 16.79 -5.36
CA PRO A 202 -19.37 17.86 -4.58
C PRO A 202 -19.57 17.48 -3.11
N VAL A 203 -19.88 16.22 -2.79
CA VAL A 203 -20.03 15.74 -1.41
C VAL A 203 -18.70 15.79 -0.67
N LEU A 204 -17.60 15.33 -1.32
CA LEU A 204 -16.28 15.44 -0.73
C LEU A 204 -15.84 16.90 -0.53
N MET A 205 -16.21 17.80 -1.43
CA MET A 205 -15.92 19.24 -1.31
C MET A 205 -16.70 19.86 -0.14
N GLU A 206 -17.95 19.50 0.05
CA GLU A 206 -18.79 19.98 1.16
C GLU A 206 -18.23 19.53 2.52
N ILE A 207 -17.91 18.22 2.65
CA ILE A 207 -17.31 17.67 3.89
C ILE A 207 -15.92 18.29 4.13
N ALA A 208 -15.13 18.48 3.07
CA ALA A 208 -13.82 19.11 3.16
C ALA A 208 -13.90 20.54 3.71
N GLN A 209 -14.89 21.32 3.26
CA GLN A 209 -15.14 22.68 3.78
C GLN A 209 -15.50 22.64 5.27
N LYS A 210 -16.36 21.72 5.70
CA LYS A 210 -16.76 21.54 7.11
C LYS A 210 -15.56 21.23 8.02
N HIS A 211 -14.58 20.48 7.51
CA HIS A 211 -13.39 20.07 8.24
C HIS A 211 -12.15 20.96 8.00
N GLU A 212 -12.29 22.07 7.29
CA GLU A 212 -11.17 22.94 6.87
C GLU A 212 -10.02 22.15 6.19
N ALA A 213 -10.42 21.18 5.36
CA ALA A 213 -9.53 20.21 4.72
C ALA A 213 -9.70 20.19 3.19
N THR A 214 -8.88 19.40 2.51
CA THR A 214 -9.04 19.12 1.08
C THR A 214 -9.89 17.85 0.86
N PRO A 215 -10.56 17.69 -0.30
CA PRO A 215 -11.28 16.47 -0.63
C PRO A 215 -10.39 15.20 -0.57
N VAL A 216 -9.10 15.31 -0.91
CA VAL A 216 -8.13 14.22 -0.80
C VAL A 216 -7.92 13.81 0.65
N GLN A 217 -7.82 14.78 1.55
CA GLN A 217 -7.69 14.50 2.99
C GLN A 217 -8.92 13.79 3.55
N ILE A 218 -10.12 14.16 3.11
CA ILE A 218 -11.37 13.46 3.49
C ILE A 218 -11.36 12.02 2.98
N ALA A 219 -10.98 11.80 1.72
CA ALA A 219 -10.87 10.45 1.15
C ALA A 219 -9.85 9.58 1.91
N LEU A 220 -8.70 10.14 2.29
CA LEU A 220 -7.70 9.45 3.12
C LEU A 220 -8.25 9.17 4.53
N ALA A 221 -8.86 10.15 5.21
CA ALA A 221 -9.46 9.97 6.52
C ALA A 221 -10.54 8.87 6.52
N TRP A 222 -11.31 8.79 5.42
CA TRP A 222 -12.33 7.75 5.25
C TRP A 222 -11.71 6.35 5.19
N ILE A 223 -10.61 6.15 4.46
CA ILE A 223 -9.88 4.86 4.41
C ILE A 223 -9.28 4.54 5.79
N LEU A 224 -8.63 5.53 6.41
CA LEU A 224 -7.91 5.36 7.68
C LEU A 224 -8.80 5.06 8.89
N ARG A 225 -10.14 5.15 8.74
CA ARG A 225 -11.08 4.73 9.79
C ARG A 225 -11.14 3.20 9.97
N TYR A 226 -10.68 2.43 8.96
CA TYR A 226 -10.68 0.97 9.05
C TYR A 226 -9.43 0.45 9.78
N PRO A 227 -9.60 -0.35 10.84
CA PRO A 227 -8.47 -0.99 11.51
C PRO A 227 -7.70 -1.94 10.57
N GLY A 228 -6.37 -1.94 10.66
CA GLY A 228 -5.54 -2.80 9.82
C GLY A 228 -5.30 -2.28 8.39
N MET A 229 -5.80 -1.08 8.06
CA MET A 229 -5.64 -0.47 6.74
C MET A 229 -4.45 0.48 6.69
N ILE A 230 -3.66 0.39 5.62
CA ILE A 230 -2.57 1.32 5.30
C ILE A 230 -2.91 2.00 3.98
N ALA A 231 -3.11 3.31 3.98
CA ALA A 231 -3.27 4.08 2.75
C ALA A 231 -1.90 4.53 2.22
N ILE A 232 -1.65 4.36 0.91
CA ILE A 232 -0.38 4.71 0.26
C ILE A 232 -0.58 5.72 -0.87
N PRO A 233 -0.99 6.97 -0.56
CA PRO A 233 -1.12 8.01 -1.57
C PRO A 233 0.25 8.36 -2.17
N LYS A 234 0.27 8.69 -3.47
CA LYS A 234 1.43 9.27 -4.14
C LYS A 234 1.42 10.78 -3.98
N ALA A 235 2.53 11.37 -3.54
CA ALA A 235 2.73 12.80 -3.49
C ALA A 235 4.13 13.16 -4.01
N GLY A 236 4.20 13.98 -5.05
CA GLY A 236 5.48 14.39 -5.69
C GLY A 236 6.00 15.74 -5.21
N SER A 237 5.51 16.29 -4.10
CA SER A 237 5.99 17.52 -3.48
C SER A 237 5.83 17.46 -1.96
N VAL A 238 6.68 18.17 -1.24
CA VAL A 238 6.65 18.29 0.22
C VAL A 238 5.28 18.80 0.71
N THR A 239 4.73 19.80 0.01
CA THR A 239 3.40 20.36 0.35
C THR A 239 2.31 19.30 0.34
N HIS A 240 2.21 18.49 -0.73
CA HIS A 240 1.20 17.44 -0.82
C HIS A 240 1.43 16.33 0.20
N VAL A 241 2.68 16.02 0.56
CA VAL A 241 2.99 15.06 1.64
C VAL A 241 2.46 15.58 2.98
N GLN A 242 2.70 16.85 3.29
CA GLN A 242 2.20 17.48 4.52
C GLN A 242 0.67 17.54 4.55
N GLU A 243 0.03 17.83 3.41
CA GLU A 243 -1.42 17.77 3.28
C GLU A 243 -1.95 16.36 3.55
N ASN A 244 -1.37 15.34 2.90
CA ASN A 244 -1.75 13.95 3.17
C ASN A 244 -1.58 13.58 4.64
N TYR A 245 -0.47 13.98 5.27
CA TYR A 245 -0.22 13.70 6.69
C TYR A 245 -1.29 14.29 7.62
N ARG A 246 -1.81 15.48 7.32
CA ARG A 246 -2.88 16.13 8.09
C ARG A 246 -4.17 15.32 8.10
N SER A 247 -4.41 14.41 7.13
CA SER A 247 -5.58 13.53 7.14
C SER A 247 -5.66 12.65 8.40
N LEU A 248 -4.54 12.36 9.05
CA LEU A 248 -4.49 11.61 10.30
C LEU A 248 -5.20 12.31 11.48
N SER A 249 -5.36 13.64 11.42
CA SER A 249 -6.05 14.41 12.47
C SER A 249 -7.56 14.58 12.22
N ILE A 250 -8.05 14.21 11.02
CA ILE A 250 -9.46 14.38 10.67
C ILE A 250 -10.27 13.23 11.27
N ARG A 251 -11.36 13.58 11.94
CA ARG A 251 -12.35 12.66 12.49
C ARG A 251 -13.68 12.89 11.79
N LEU A 252 -14.03 12.00 10.86
CA LEU A 252 -15.32 12.03 10.18
C LEU A 252 -16.43 11.68 11.17
N THR A 253 -17.50 12.46 11.15
CA THR A 253 -18.71 12.19 11.93
C THR A 253 -19.52 11.05 11.28
N ALA A 254 -20.51 10.51 12.01
CA ALA A 254 -21.44 9.53 11.43
C ALA A 254 -22.20 10.14 10.24
N GLU A 255 -22.61 11.41 10.34
CA GLU A 255 -23.27 12.15 9.26
C GLU A 255 -22.37 12.28 8.02
N ASP A 256 -21.08 12.58 8.18
CA ASP A 256 -20.13 12.64 7.07
C ASP A 256 -20.02 11.27 6.37
N VAL A 257 -19.97 10.18 7.15
CA VAL A 257 -19.92 8.82 6.61
C VAL A 257 -21.21 8.48 5.85
N ASP A 258 -22.36 8.84 6.39
CA ASP A 258 -23.68 8.62 5.75
C ASP A 258 -23.78 9.39 4.42
N LEU A 259 -23.29 10.63 4.37
CA LEU A 259 -23.21 11.42 3.13
C LEU A 259 -22.29 10.76 2.10
N LEU A 260 -21.12 10.26 2.54
CA LEU A 260 -20.18 9.55 1.68
C LEU A 260 -20.77 8.24 1.17
N ASP A 261 -21.45 7.47 2.02
CA ASP A 261 -22.13 6.23 1.63
C ASP A 261 -23.30 6.47 0.68
N GLY A 262 -23.98 7.62 0.78
CA GLY A 262 -24.99 8.05 -0.19
C GLY A 262 -24.40 8.40 -1.56
N ALA A 263 -23.23 9.06 -1.59
CA ALA A 263 -22.55 9.45 -2.84
C ALA A 263 -21.76 8.29 -3.48
N PHE A 264 -21.25 7.37 -2.66
CA PHE A 264 -20.45 6.21 -3.04
C PHE A 264 -21.01 4.97 -2.32
N PRO A 265 -22.08 4.36 -2.81
CA PRO A 265 -22.75 3.28 -2.10
C PRO A 265 -21.85 2.07 -1.85
N PRO A 266 -21.88 1.47 -0.64
CA PRO A 266 -21.16 0.22 -0.38
C PRO A 266 -21.76 -0.91 -1.23
N PRO A 267 -20.98 -1.97 -1.54
CA PRO A 267 -21.45 -3.07 -2.34
C PRO A 267 -22.51 -3.89 -1.62
N VAL A 268 -23.61 -4.20 -2.32
CA VAL A 268 -24.67 -5.08 -1.83
C VAL A 268 -24.54 -6.53 -2.31
N ARG A 269 -23.57 -6.78 -3.18
CA ARG A 269 -23.25 -8.11 -3.72
C ARG A 269 -21.77 -8.19 -4.09
N LYS A 270 -21.26 -9.42 -4.23
CA LYS A 270 -19.91 -9.64 -4.77
C LYS A 270 -19.79 -9.06 -6.17
N VAL A 271 -18.74 -8.29 -6.38
CA VAL A 271 -18.28 -7.80 -7.69
C VAL A 271 -16.84 -8.28 -7.92
N HIS A 272 -16.41 -8.25 -9.17
CA HIS A 272 -15.02 -8.56 -9.50
C HIS A 272 -14.07 -7.58 -8.78
N LEU A 273 -12.90 -8.08 -8.37
CA LEU A 273 -11.85 -7.23 -7.79
C LEU A 273 -11.37 -6.21 -8.83
N ASP A 274 -11.51 -4.94 -8.52
CA ASP A 274 -10.96 -3.87 -9.35
C ASP A 274 -9.43 -3.83 -9.23
N SER A 275 -8.75 -3.56 -10.35
CA SER A 275 -7.31 -3.32 -10.41
C SER A 275 -6.97 -2.37 -11.57
N TRP A 276 -5.80 -1.74 -11.52
CA TRP A 276 -5.25 -0.95 -12.64
C TRP A 276 -4.39 -1.79 -13.57
#